data_d96ad75ebce09cc2ead3b3ea5ca84ba1
#
_entry.id   d96ad75ebce09cc2ead3b3ea5ca84ba1
#
_cell.length_a   1.000
_cell.length_b   1.000
_cell.length_c   1.000
_cell.angle_alpha   90.00
_cell.angle_beta   90.00
_cell.angle_gamma   90.00
#
_symmetry.space_group_name_H-M   'P 1'
#
loop_
_entity.id
_entity.type
_entity.pdbx_description
1 polymer ?
#
loop_
_entity_poly.entity_id
_entity_poly.type
_entity_poly.pdbx_seq_one_letter_code
_entity_poly.pdbx_strand_id
1 'polypeptide(L)'
;GVYEPMNIKQYTGTLLASGWAADSHGYQAQTITITGLKAAYDVDPQWDVALSGTDPDADAALLEGFALIHNYKTGANSLTAQCIGKAPTVNVPVKVVVFG
;
A
#
# COMPACT_ATOMS: atom_id res chain seq x y z
N GLY A 1 -18.97 -29.83 -12.92
CA GLY A 1 -19.14 -28.86 -11.88
C GLY A 1 -19.17 -27.46 -12.41
N VAL A 2 -19.63 -26.60 -11.58
CA VAL A 2 -19.70 -25.19 -11.93
C VAL A 2 -18.35 -24.55 -11.64
N TYR A 3 -17.80 -23.90 -12.64
CA TYR A 3 -16.61 -23.11 -12.48
C TYR A 3 -16.97 -21.70 -12.05
N GLU A 4 -16.56 -21.30 -10.86
CA GLU A 4 -16.77 -19.96 -10.38
C GLU A 4 -15.53 -19.11 -10.63
N PRO A 5 -15.67 -17.95 -11.28
CA PRO A 5 -14.54 -17.06 -11.47
C PRO A 5 -14.05 -16.54 -10.12
N MET A 6 -12.74 -16.41 -10.00
CA MET A 6 -12.13 -15.81 -8.83
C MET A 6 -12.51 -14.33 -8.76
N ASN A 7 -12.97 -13.88 -7.59
CA ASN A 7 -13.24 -12.46 -7.37
C ASN A 7 -11.91 -11.70 -7.22
N ILE A 8 -11.64 -10.84 -8.19
CA ILE A 8 -10.46 -9.98 -8.17
C ILE A 8 -10.95 -8.55 -7.97
N LYS A 9 -10.44 -7.90 -6.94
CA LYS A 9 -10.76 -6.51 -6.65
C LYS A 9 -9.49 -5.69 -6.55
N GLN A 10 -9.57 -4.45 -7.02
CA GLN A 10 -8.47 -3.50 -6.91
C GLN A 10 -8.89 -2.33 -6.03
N TYR A 11 -8.03 -1.95 -5.11
CA TYR A 11 -8.22 -0.80 -4.25
C TYR A 11 -7.03 0.15 -4.42
N THR A 12 -7.27 1.42 -4.17
CA THR A 12 -6.21 2.44 -4.21
C THR A 12 -6.25 3.27 -2.95
N GLY A 13 -5.09 3.80 -2.59
CA GLY A 13 -4.95 4.72 -1.47
C GLY A 13 -3.66 5.50 -1.61
N THR A 14 -3.51 6.57 -0.85
CA THR A 14 -2.30 7.38 -0.87
C THR A 14 -1.69 7.43 0.52
N LEU A 15 -0.43 7.01 0.62
CA LEU A 15 0.36 7.19 1.83
C LEU A 15 0.96 8.58 1.81
N LEU A 16 0.67 9.37 2.84
CA LEU A 16 1.06 10.78 2.87
C LEU A 16 2.48 10.94 3.42
N ALA A 17 3.26 11.82 2.81
CA ALA A 17 4.61 12.13 3.28
C ALA A 17 4.61 12.62 4.74
N SER A 18 3.55 13.32 5.16
CA SER A 18 3.40 13.84 6.51
C SER A 18 2.78 12.85 7.50
N GLY A 19 2.38 11.66 7.04
CA GLY A 19 1.64 10.71 7.87
C GLY A 19 2.49 9.67 8.60
N TRP A 20 3.80 9.64 8.36
CA TRP A 20 4.69 8.65 8.96
C TRP A 20 5.05 9.03 10.40
N ALA A 21 4.98 8.06 11.29
CA ALA A 21 5.35 8.24 12.69
C ALA A 21 5.97 6.95 13.23
N ALA A 22 6.87 7.09 14.20
CA ALA A 22 7.48 5.94 14.83
C ALA A 22 6.43 5.13 15.59
N ASP A 23 6.41 3.82 15.37
CA ASP A 23 5.55 2.92 16.15
C ASP A 23 6.29 2.41 17.39
N SER A 24 5.64 1.53 18.16
CA SER A 24 6.20 0.99 19.40
C SER A 24 7.43 0.09 19.18
N HIS A 25 7.65 -0.35 17.94
CA HIS A 25 8.76 -1.22 17.58
C HIS A 25 9.91 -0.51 16.88
N GLY A 26 9.79 0.80 16.65
CA GLY A 26 10.82 1.61 16.00
C GLY A 26 10.70 1.70 14.48
N TYR A 27 9.62 1.18 13.89
CA TYR A 27 9.34 1.37 12.47
C TYR A 27 8.67 2.72 12.25
N GLN A 28 8.88 3.29 11.06
CA GLN A 28 8.06 4.40 10.61
C GLN A 28 6.79 3.82 9.99
N ALA A 29 5.65 4.12 10.58
CA ALA A 29 4.39 3.49 10.20
C ALA A 29 3.32 4.52 9.88
N GLN A 30 2.39 4.11 9.01
CA GLN A 30 1.22 4.91 8.68
C GLN A 30 0.05 3.98 8.42
N THR A 31 -1.13 4.32 8.97
CA THR A 31 -2.37 3.60 8.68
C THR A 31 -3.32 4.53 7.93
N ILE A 32 -3.84 4.06 6.81
CA ILE A 32 -4.84 4.80 6.02
C ILE A 32 -6.11 3.97 5.91
N THR A 33 -7.22 4.67 5.66
CA THR A 33 -8.51 4.02 5.43
C THR A 33 -8.65 3.65 3.96
N ILE A 34 -8.91 2.38 3.69
CA ILE A 34 -9.31 1.90 2.36
C ILE A 34 -10.53 1.02 2.56
N THR A 35 -11.70 1.59 2.29
CA THR A 35 -12.98 0.91 2.49
C THR A 35 -13.05 -0.38 1.66
N GLY A 36 -13.42 -1.47 2.30
CA GLY A 36 -13.57 -2.78 1.65
C GLY A 36 -12.42 -3.74 1.90
N LEU A 37 -11.28 -3.27 2.39
CA LEU A 37 -10.19 -4.17 2.76
C LEU A 37 -10.56 -5.01 3.98
N LYS A 38 -10.01 -6.21 4.02
CA LYS A 38 -10.19 -7.18 5.11
C LYS A 38 -8.87 -7.42 5.82
N ALA A 39 -8.95 -7.89 7.06
CA ALA A 39 -7.76 -8.21 7.85
C ALA A 39 -6.97 -9.40 7.31
N ALA A 40 -7.62 -10.33 6.64
CA ALA A 40 -6.98 -11.53 6.10
C ALA A 40 -7.55 -11.90 4.73
N TYR A 41 -6.69 -12.45 3.88
CA TYR A 41 -7.02 -12.98 2.57
C TYR A 41 -6.36 -14.35 2.40
N ASP A 42 -6.99 -15.24 1.63
CA ASP A 42 -6.43 -16.56 1.35
C ASP A 42 -5.17 -16.50 0.50
N VAL A 43 -5.09 -15.50 -0.36
CA VAL A 43 -3.91 -15.20 -1.19
C VAL A 43 -3.39 -13.84 -0.79
N ASP A 44 -2.09 -13.71 -0.60
CA ASP A 44 -1.49 -12.44 -0.22
C ASP A 44 -1.82 -11.35 -1.25
N PRO A 45 -2.27 -10.18 -0.80
CA PRO A 45 -2.53 -9.07 -1.72
C PRO A 45 -1.29 -8.67 -2.51
N GLN A 46 -1.52 -8.23 -3.75
CA GLN A 46 -0.44 -7.75 -4.64
C GLN A 46 -0.39 -6.23 -4.56
N TRP A 47 0.76 -5.71 -4.15
CA TRP A 47 0.97 -4.28 -3.93
C TRP A 47 1.81 -3.68 -5.05
N ASP A 48 1.46 -2.48 -5.47
CA ASP A 48 2.24 -1.73 -6.45
C ASP A 48 2.05 -0.23 -6.25
N VAL A 49 2.97 0.55 -6.80
CA VAL A 49 2.86 2.00 -6.84
C VAL A 49 2.10 2.41 -8.08
N ALA A 50 1.23 3.44 -7.96
CA ALA A 50 0.49 3.97 -9.09
C ALA A 50 1.30 5.11 -9.73
N LEU A 51 1.95 4.83 -10.85
CA LEU A 51 2.72 5.82 -11.61
C LEU A 51 1.82 6.59 -12.57
N SER A 52 2.17 7.86 -12.83
CA SER A 52 1.42 8.69 -13.78
C SER A 52 1.70 8.31 -15.24
N GLY A 53 2.94 7.91 -15.51
CA GLY A 53 3.40 7.64 -16.89
C GLY A 53 3.59 8.89 -17.72
N THR A 54 3.53 10.09 -17.12
CA THR A 54 3.61 11.36 -17.84
C THR A 54 4.71 12.29 -17.33
N ASP A 55 5.31 11.97 -16.18
CA ASP A 55 6.37 12.78 -15.56
C ASP A 55 7.45 11.86 -14.98
N PRO A 56 8.56 11.65 -15.75
CA PRO A 56 9.60 10.72 -15.30
C PRO A 56 10.23 11.07 -13.96
N ASP A 57 10.43 12.35 -13.68
CA ASP A 57 11.05 12.77 -12.41
C ASP A 57 10.14 12.51 -11.23
N ALA A 58 8.85 12.83 -11.38
CA ALA A 58 7.87 12.56 -10.34
C ALA A 58 7.69 11.06 -10.13
N ASP A 59 7.61 10.29 -11.21
CA ASP A 59 7.46 8.84 -11.14
C ASP A 59 8.68 8.18 -10.50
N ALA A 60 9.90 8.67 -10.79
CA ALA A 60 11.11 8.19 -10.15
C ALA A 60 11.09 8.43 -8.63
N ALA A 61 10.60 9.59 -8.20
CA ALA A 61 10.46 9.89 -6.78
C ALA A 61 9.43 8.97 -6.10
N LEU A 62 8.34 8.62 -6.80
CA LEU A 62 7.35 7.66 -6.31
C LEU A 62 7.94 6.26 -6.16
N LEU A 63 8.73 5.82 -7.12
CA LEU A 63 9.41 4.52 -7.04
C LEU A 63 10.39 4.47 -5.88
N GLU A 64 11.16 5.52 -5.64
CA GLU A 64 12.06 5.61 -4.49
C GLU A 64 11.27 5.54 -3.18
N GLY A 65 10.19 6.30 -3.07
CA GLY A 65 9.34 6.30 -1.88
C GLY A 65 8.71 4.93 -1.63
N PHE A 66 8.18 4.32 -2.68
CA PHE A 66 7.59 2.98 -2.59
C PHE A 66 8.61 1.94 -2.13
N ALA A 67 9.86 2.04 -2.61
CA ALA A 67 10.93 1.11 -2.26
C ALA A 67 11.35 1.20 -0.77
N LEU A 68 11.06 2.31 -0.10
CA LEU A 68 11.33 2.45 1.33
C LEU A 68 10.32 1.72 2.21
N ILE A 69 9.19 1.32 1.65
CA ILE A 69 8.13 0.63 2.39
C ILE A 69 8.40 -0.88 2.30
N HIS A 70 8.65 -1.49 3.44
CA HIS A 70 9.07 -2.88 3.51
C HIS A 70 7.96 -3.85 3.91
N ASN A 71 6.87 -3.33 4.47
CA ASN A 71 5.78 -4.17 4.94
C ASN A 71 4.43 -3.48 4.76
N TYR A 72 3.45 -4.25 4.32
CA TYR A 72 2.06 -3.83 4.17
C TYR A 72 1.18 -4.81 4.91
N LYS A 73 0.24 -4.29 5.70
CA LYS A 73 -0.70 -5.12 6.43
C LYS A 73 -2.11 -4.58 6.24
N THR A 74 -3.02 -5.45 5.81
CA THR A 74 -4.43 -5.09 5.71
C THR A 74 -5.13 -5.29 7.03
N GLY A 75 -6.09 -4.42 7.33
CA GLY A 75 -7.02 -4.55 8.43
C GLY A 75 -8.45 -4.33 7.92
N ALA A 76 -9.42 -4.33 8.80
CA ALA A 76 -10.80 -4.01 8.44
C ALA A 76 -10.87 -2.56 7.94
N ASN A 77 -11.12 -2.36 6.64
CA ASN A 77 -11.17 -1.06 5.99
C ASN A 77 -9.89 -0.23 6.16
N SER A 78 -8.74 -0.89 6.29
CA SER A 78 -7.50 -0.17 6.56
C SER A 78 -6.28 -0.84 5.94
N LEU A 79 -5.26 -0.03 5.73
CA LEU A 79 -3.93 -0.44 5.33
C LEU A 79 -2.93 0.18 6.28
N THR A 80 -2.03 -0.63 6.82
CA THR A 80 -0.88 -0.15 7.58
C THR A 80 0.38 -0.46 6.78
N ALA A 81 1.20 0.56 6.55
CA ALA A 81 2.49 0.43 5.88
C ALA A 81 3.61 0.75 6.86
N GLN A 82 4.73 0.06 6.73
CA GLN A 82 5.88 0.21 7.62
C GLN A 82 7.17 0.35 6.82
N CYS A 83 8.03 1.27 7.26
CA CYS A 83 9.38 1.46 6.73
C CYS A 83 10.39 1.13 7.81
N ILE A 84 11.48 0.48 7.43
CA ILE A 84 12.61 0.25 8.32
C ILE A 84 13.53 1.46 8.20
N GLY A 85 13.52 2.35 9.19
CA GLY A 85 14.35 3.53 9.22
C GLY A 85 13.72 4.73 8.51
N LYS A 86 14.11 4.99 7.26
CA LYS A 86 13.73 6.20 6.54
C LYS A 86 12.34 6.06 5.88
N ALA A 87 11.49 7.06 6.08
CA ALA A 87 10.17 7.12 5.44
C ALA A 87 10.21 7.94 4.14
N PRO A 88 9.26 7.70 3.22
CA PRO A 88 9.14 8.49 2.01
C PRO A 88 8.92 9.98 2.29
N THR A 89 9.55 10.84 1.50
CA THR A 89 9.40 12.30 1.59
C THR A 89 8.36 12.84 0.61
N VAL A 90 7.75 11.96 -0.17
CA VAL A 90 6.69 12.27 -1.12
C VAL A 90 5.45 11.47 -0.77
N ASN A 91 4.28 11.93 -1.22
CA ASN A 91 3.06 11.14 -1.14
C ASN A 91 3.18 9.95 -2.10
N VAL A 92 2.87 8.75 -1.62
CA VAL A 92 3.02 7.52 -2.41
C VAL A 92 1.63 6.93 -2.68
N PRO A 93 1.12 7.07 -3.91
CA PRO A 93 -0.12 6.41 -4.28
C PRO A 93 0.14 4.92 -4.49
N VAL A 94 -0.62 4.10 -3.78
CA VAL A 94 -0.48 2.63 -3.87
C VAL A 94 -1.77 2.03 -4.40
N LYS A 95 -1.62 0.94 -5.11
CA LYS A 95 -2.73 0.10 -5.53
C LYS A 95 -2.52 -1.31 -5.02
N VAL A 96 -3.60 -1.97 -4.70
CA VAL A 96 -3.57 -3.34 -4.22
C VAL A 96 -4.63 -4.17 -4.95
N VAL A 97 -4.23 -5.34 -5.38
CA VAL A 97 -5.14 -6.32 -5.97
C VAL A 97 -5.33 -7.44 -4.96
N VAL A 98 -6.57 -7.74 -4.64
CA VAL A 98 -6.93 -8.79 -3.68
C VAL A 98 -7.80 -9.84 -4.38
N PHE A 99 -7.73 -11.06 -3.87
CA PHE A 99 -8.46 -12.22 -4.38
C PHE A 99 -9.41 -12.72 -3.29
N GLY A 100 -10.68 -12.59 -3.55
CA GLY A 100 -11.69 -13.04 -2.58
C GLY A 100 -12.66 -12.02 -2.02
#